data_d039179d8addc6490b60aada868867d2
#
_entry.id   d039179d8addc6490b60aada868867d2
#
_cell.length_a   1.000
_cell.length_b   1.000
_cell.length_c   1.000
_cell.angle_alpha   90.00
_cell.angle_beta   90.00
_cell.angle_gamma   90.00
#
_symmetry.space_group_name_H-M   'P 1'
#
loop_
_entity.id
_entity.type
_entity.pdbx_description
1 polymer ?
#
loop_
_entity_poly.entity_id
_entity_poly.type
_entity_poly.pdbx_seq_one_letter_code
_entity_poly.pdbx_strand_id
1 'polypeptide(L)'
;MKLLWKPTKLTCDIVIPDIEKSDGVQKVIGFSRGWHHWNSIRLGIRKEEDYCVLYFYAYIKGQRIIQRLGRYQIGEVVKVRLHWEYYIECKANDGYAFRVAPKCSFPIGYMLYPYAEKDGVEGVQVPIDIEIMNLRIY
;
A
#
# COMPACT_ATOMS: atom_id res chain seq x y z
N MET A 1 16.61 -5.19 -2.86
CA MET A 1 15.41 -5.69 -2.14
C MET A 1 15.73 -5.82 -0.66
N LYS A 2 14.87 -5.28 0.20
CA LYS A 2 15.04 -5.39 1.65
C LYS A 2 14.22 -6.58 2.17
N LEU A 3 14.89 -7.61 2.69
CA LEU A 3 14.23 -8.76 3.31
C LEU A 3 13.83 -8.45 4.74
N LEU A 4 12.67 -8.98 5.14
CA LEU A 4 12.09 -8.79 6.46
C LEU A 4 11.79 -10.15 7.10
N TRP A 5 12.03 -10.25 8.40
CA TRP A 5 11.69 -11.45 9.16
C TRP A 5 10.35 -11.27 9.85
N LYS A 6 9.38 -12.10 9.46
CA LYS A 6 8.01 -12.09 10.02
C LYS A 6 7.42 -10.68 10.18
N PRO A 7 7.41 -9.86 9.11
CA PRO A 7 6.82 -8.52 9.25
C PRO A 7 5.33 -8.60 9.54
N THR A 8 4.85 -7.82 10.48
CA THR A 8 3.44 -7.79 10.86
C THR A 8 2.83 -6.40 10.75
N LYS A 9 3.65 -5.35 10.77
CA LYS A 9 3.13 -4.00 10.85
C LYS A 9 4.07 -3.01 10.17
N LEU A 10 3.49 -2.06 9.46
CA LEU A 10 4.19 -0.92 8.90
C LEU A 10 3.45 0.35 9.29
N THR A 11 4.18 1.33 9.79
CA THR A 11 3.64 2.67 10.05
C THR A 11 4.48 3.73 9.35
N CYS A 12 3.84 4.76 8.84
CA CYS A 12 4.52 5.91 8.27
C CYS A 12 3.59 7.10 8.15
N ASP A 13 4.16 8.24 7.80
CA ASP A 13 3.43 9.42 7.37
C ASP A 13 3.72 9.64 5.90
N ILE A 14 2.72 9.98 5.12
CA ILE A 14 2.90 10.33 3.71
C ILE A 14 2.36 11.73 3.46
N VAL A 15 2.95 12.43 2.50
CA VAL A 15 2.40 13.65 1.94
C VAL A 15 1.68 13.30 0.66
N ILE A 16 0.41 13.64 0.55
CA ILE A 16 -0.37 13.32 -0.66
C ILE A 16 0.23 14.04 -1.85
N PRO A 17 0.74 13.29 -2.85
CA PRO A 17 1.44 13.87 -3.99
C PRO A 17 0.49 14.37 -5.07
N ASP A 18 0.99 15.28 -5.91
CA ASP A 18 0.33 15.66 -7.14
C ASP A 18 0.82 14.76 -8.28
N ILE A 19 0.26 13.58 -8.37
CA ILE A 19 0.58 12.60 -9.40
C ILE A 19 -0.33 12.78 -10.62
N GLU A 20 0.02 12.12 -11.72
CA GLU A 20 -0.81 12.12 -12.92
C GLU A 20 -2.07 11.28 -12.72
N LYS A 21 -3.16 11.70 -13.36
CA LYS A 21 -4.37 10.88 -13.43
C LYS A 21 -4.09 9.59 -14.17
N SER A 22 -4.60 8.49 -13.65
CA SER A 22 -4.56 7.19 -14.31
C SER A 22 -5.81 6.41 -13.97
N ASP A 23 -6.15 5.43 -14.79
CA ASP A 23 -7.31 4.56 -14.55
C ASP A 23 -7.04 3.53 -13.46
N GLY A 24 -5.78 3.22 -13.22
CA GLY A 24 -5.36 2.23 -12.24
C GLY A 24 -4.96 2.82 -10.90
N VAL A 25 -4.98 1.97 -9.87
CA VAL A 25 -4.45 2.30 -8.55
C VAL A 25 -2.94 2.12 -8.57
N GLN A 26 -2.21 3.18 -8.24
CA GLN A 26 -0.76 3.14 -8.10
C GLN A 26 -0.39 2.70 -6.67
N LYS A 27 0.78 2.09 -6.51
CA LYS A 27 1.20 1.51 -5.24
C LYS A 27 2.11 2.49 -4.51
N VAL A 28 1.82 2.73 -3.23
CA VAL A 28 2.61 3.66 -2.41
C VAL A 28 3.65 2.91 -1.61
N ILE A 29 3.26 2.08 -0.67
CA ILE A 29 4.17 1.38 0.20
C ILE A 29 3.48 0.18 0.82
N GLY A 30 4.26 -0.83 1.20
CA GLY A 30 3.73 -1.99 1.88
C GLY A 30 4.78 -3.05 2.15
N PHE A 31 4.33 -4.22 2.50
CA PHE A 31 5.21 -5.37 2.70
C PHE A 31 4.52 -6.66 2.28
N SER A 32 5.35 -7.66 1.99
CA SER A 32 4.89 -9.01 1.66
C SER A 32 5.20 -9.99 2.79
N ARG A 33 4.51 -11.13 2.72
CA ARG A 33 4.85 -12.35 3.43
C ARG A 33 5.00 -13.44 2.38
N GLY A 34 6.24 -13.68 1.90
CA GLY A 34 6.51 -14.45 0.72
C GLY A 34 6.33 -13.63 -0.55
N TRP A 35 6.00 -14.28 -1.66
CA TRP A 35 5.79 -13.59 -2.93
C TRP A 35 4.62 -12.60 -2.85
N HIS A 36 4.85 -11.35 -3.31
CA HIS A 36 3.89 -10.28 -3.13
C HIS A 36 2.57 -10.48 -3.90
N HIS A 37 2.55 -11.24 -4.99
CA HIS A 37 1.30 -11.60 -5.65
C HIS A 37 0.53 -12.72 -4.92
N TRP A 38 1.14 -13.30 -3.90
CA TRP A 38 0.48 -14.30 -3.07
C TRP A 38 -0.03 -13.72 -1.77
N ASN A 39 0.85 -13.10 -0.98
CA ASN A 39 0.48 -12.46 0.28
C ASN A 39 1.19 -11.12 0.41
N SER A 40 0.44 -10.03 0.35
CA SER A 40 0.98 -8.70 0.57
C SER A 40 -0.10 -7.73 0.99
N ILE A 41 0.33 -6.65 1.63
CA ILE A 41 -0.53 -5.54 2.00
C ILE A 41 0.15 -4.25 1.58
N ARG A 42 -0.59 -3.38 0.92
CA ARG A 42 -0.10 -2.09 0.41
C ARG A 42 -1.14 -0.99 0.61
N LEU A 43 -0.64 0.22 0.66
CA LEU A 43 -1.43 1.41 0.41
C LEU A 43 -1.38 1.72 -1.08
N GLY A 44 -2.54 1.94 -1.69
CA GLY A 44 -2.66 2.37 -3.06
C GLY A 44 -3.14 3.81 -3.15
N ILE A 45 -2.91 4.45 -4.29
CA ILE A 45 -3.30 5.83 -4.55
C ILE A 45 -3.75 6.02 -5.98
N ARG A 46 -4.76 6.87 -6.19
CA ARG A 46 -5.19 7.30 -7.52
C ARG A 46 -5.57 8.77 -7.47
N LYS A 47 -5.07 9.56 -8.41
CA LYS A 47 -5.50 10.95 -8.55
C LYS A 47 -6.84 11.01 -9.28
N GLU A 48 -7.78 11.74 -8.71
CA GLU A 48 -9.07 12.05 -9.32
C GLU A 48 -9.02 13.43 -9.98
N GLU A 49 -9.63 14.45 -9.37
CA GLU A 49 -9.61 15.83 -9.84
C GLU A 49 -8.42 16.60 -9.25
N ASP A 50 -8.66 17.34 -8.18
CA ASP A 50 -7.66 18.08 -7.42
C ASP A 50 -7.33 17.41 -6.07
N TYR A 51 -7.66 16.12 -5.95
CA TYR A 51 -7.45 15.30 -4.75
C TYR A 51 -7.04 13.90 -5.15
N CYS A 52 -6.57 13.14 -4.18
CA CYS A 52 -6.27 11.72 -4.36
C CYS A 52 -7.19 10.85 -3.51
N VAL A 53 -7.46 9.66 -4.00
CA VAL A 53 -8.15 8.61 -3.25
C VAL A 53 -7.12 7.59 -2.83
N LEU A 54 -7.13 7.22 -1.55
CA LEU A 54 -6.29 6.15 -1.02
C LEU A 54 -7.06 4.85 -0.95
N TYR A 55 -6.34 3.76 -1.17
CA TYR A 55 -6.90 2.41 -1.22
C TYR A 55 -6.10 1.46 -0.34
N PHE A 56 -6.82 0.53 0.26
CA PHE A 56 -6.27 -0.72 0.76
C PHE A 56 -6.07 -1.65 -0.44
N TYR A 57 -4.84 -2.10 -0.65
CA TYR A 57 -4.47 -2.95 -1.78
C TYR A 57 -3.73 -4.18 -1.25
N ALA A 58 -4.32 -5.35 -1.40
CA ALA A 58 -3.75 -6.56 -0.82
C ALA A 58 -3.87 -7.75 -1.76
N TYR A 59 -2.97 -8.73 -1.57
CA TYR A 59 -3.13 -10.08 -2.08
C TYR A 59 -3.26 -11.03 -0.90
N ILE A 60 -4.32 -11.82 -0.89
CA ILE A 60 -4.56 -12.85 0.12
C ILE A 60 -4.70 -14.18 -0.61
N LYS A 61 -3.71 -15.09 -0.44
CA LYS A 61 -3.65 -16.36 -1.16
C LYS A 61 -3.83 -16.20 -2.67
N GLY A 62 -3.17 -15.19 -3.24
CA GLY A 62 -3.20 -14.92 -4.67
C GLY A 62 -4.40 -14.11 -5.15
N GLN A 63 -5.37 -13.84 -4.29
CA GLN A 63 -6.55 -13.05 -4.65
C GLN A 63 -6.32 -11.58 -4.35
N ARG A 64 -6.44 -10.74 -5.38
CA ARG A 64 -6.31 -9.30 -5.24
C ARG A 64 -7.55 -8.69 -4.61
N ILE A 65 -7.33 -7.82 -3.64
CA ILE A 65 -8.38 -7.08 -2.94
C ILE A 65 -8.03 -5.60 -3.00
N ILE A 66 -8.98 -4.78 -3.44
CA ILE A 66 -8.85 -3.33 -3.47
C ILE A 66 -10.07 -2.76 -2.77
N GLN A 67 -9.84 -1.91 -1.77
CA GLN A 67 -10.92 -1.26 -1.04
C GLN A 67 -10.59 0.22 -0.85
N ARG A 68 -11.55 1.08 -1.17
CA ARG A 68 -11.39 2.52 -0.97
C ARG A 68 -11.32 2.86 0.52
N LEU A 69 -10.34 3.69 0.90
CA LEU A 69 -10.19 4.21 2.26
C LEU A 69 -10.81 5.59 2.43
N GLY A 70 -10.56 6.48 1.47
CA GLY A 70 -11.06 7.84 1.55
C GLY A 70 -10.40 8.77 0.56
N ARG A 71 -10.80 10.02 0.62
CA ARG A 71 -10.36 11.10 -0.24
C ARG A 71 -9.51 12.09 0.55
N TYR A 72 -8.38 12.51 -0.04
CA TYR A 72 -7.39 13.35 0.64
C TYR A 72 -6.91 14.46 -0.30
N GLN A 73 -6.66 15.64 0.27
CA GLN A 73 -6.17 16.77 -0.50
C GLN A 73 -4.69 16.63 -0.83
N ILE A 74 -4.28 17.11 -2.00
CA ILE A 74 -2.86 17.20 -2.37
C ILE A 74 -2.13 18.05 -1.33
N GLY A 75 -0.99 17.56 -0.82
CA GLY A 75 -0.22 18.22 0.22
C GLY A 75 -0.63 17.85 1.65
N GLU A 76 -1.73 17.17 1.84
CA GLU A 76 -2.15 16.70 3.16
C GLU A 76 -1.19 15.63 3.69
N VAL A 77 -0.88 15.70 4.99
CA VAL A 77 -0.10 14.65 5.67
C VAL A 77 -1.04 13.61 6.23
N VAL A 78 -0.82 12.36 5.85
CA VAL A 78 -1.68 11.23 6.22
C VAL A 78 -0.86 10.22 7.01
N LYS A 79 -1.36 9.85 8.18
CA LYS A 79 -0.77 8.78 8.99
C LYS A 79 -1.29 7.44 8.52
N VAL A 80 -0.36 6.55 8.19
CA VAL A 80 -0.66 5.24 7.60
C VAL A 80 -0.24 4.14 8.54
N ARG A 81 -1.12 3.16 8.69
CA ARG A 81 -0.81 1.90 9.39
C ARG A 81 -1.30 0.72 8.58
N LEU A 82 -0.39 -0.21 8.31
CA LEU A 82 -0.69 -1.50 7.71
C LEU A 82 -0.38 -2.58 8.73
N HIS A 83 -1.31 -3.53 8.90
CA HIS A 83 -1.13 -4.61 9.86
C HIS A 83 -1.62 -5.93 9.28
N TRP A 84 -0.80 -6.98 9.43
CA TRP A 84 -1.17 -8.33 9.04
C TRP A 84 -0.65 -9.33 10.08
N GLU A 85 -1.57 -9.89 10.82
CA GLU A 85 -1.28 -11.01 11.73
C GLU A 85 -2.37 -12.07 11.62
N TYR A 86 -3.43 -11.97 12.41
CA TYR A 86 -4.63 -12.81 12.27
C TYR A 86 -5.71 -12.12 11.45
N TYR A 87 -5.53 -10.85 11.20
CA TYR A 87 -6.41 -10.01 10.40
C TYR A 87 -5.54 -9.03 9.61
N ILE A 88 -6.12 -8.45 8.60
CA ILE A 88 -5.48 -7.40 7.82
C ILE A 88 -6.21 -6.10 8.10
N GLU A 89 -5.43 -5.08 8.43
CA GLU A 89 -5.95 -3.74 8.71
C GLU A 89 -5.11 -2.72 7.93
N CYS A 90 -5.80 -1.76 7.32
CA CYS A 90 -5.18 -0.61 6.69
C CYS A 90 -5.86 0.64 7.20
N LYS A 91 -5.09 1.57 7.75
CA LYS A 91 -5.59 2.83 8.27
C LYS A 91 -4.83 3.99 7.65
N ALA A 92 -5.57 4.98 7.18
CA ALA A 92 -5.05 6.22 6.62
C ALA A 92 -5.85 7.39 7.22
N ASN A 93 -5.33 8.02 8.28
CA ASN A 93 -6.10 8.96 9.12
C ASN A 93 -7.44 8.34 9.54
N ASP A 94 -8.56 8.90 9.06
CA ASP A 94 -9.92 8.40 9.36
C ASP A 94 -10.36 7.25 8.44
N GLY A 95 -9.64 7.02 7.35
CA GLY A 95 -9.92 5.94 6.42
C GLY A 95 -9.50 4.59 7.02
N TYR A 96 -10.38 3.59 6.90
CA TYR A 96 -10.17 2.30 7.55
C TYR A 96 -10.69 1.15 6.71
N ALA A 97 -9.87 0.10 6.58
CA ALA A 97 -10.27 -1.16 5.99
C ALA A 97 -9.79 -2.31 6.87
N PHE A 98 -10.65 -3.30 7.00
CA PHE A 98 -10.38 -4.48 7.84
C PHE A 98 -10.86 -5.73 7.12
N ARG A 99 -10.06 -6.80 7.21
CA ARG A 99 -10.47 -8.12 6.77
C ARG A 99 -9.93 -9.19 7.69
N VAL A 100 -10.76 -10.17 7.99
CA VAL A 100 -10.29 -11.40 8.62
C VAL A 100 -9.51 -12.19 7.57
N ALA A 101 -8.29 -12.56 7.91
CA ALA A 101 -7.45 -13.35 7.03
C ALA A 101 -6.67 -14.36 7.88
N PRO A 102 -6.40 -15.55 7.33
CA PRO A 102 -5.57 -16.50 8.05
C PRO A 102 -4.16 -15.94 8.24
N LYS A 103 -3.55 -16.27 9.37
CA LYS A 103 -2.16 -15.91 9.63
C LYS A 103 -1.28 -16.50 8.52
N CYS A 104 -0.44 -15.66 7.93
CA CYS A 104 0.54 -16.13 6.98
C CYS A 104 1.69 -16.79 7.75
N SER A 105 1.93 -18.09 7.47
CA SER A 105 2.99 -18.86 8.13
C SER A 105 4.36 -18.65 7.50
N PHE A 106 4.45 -18.11 6.30
CA PHE A 106 5.72 -17.89 5.63
C PHE A 106 6.53 -16.81 6.34
N PRO A 107 7.77 -17.10 6.82
CA PRO A 107 8.45 -16.18 7.73
C PRO A 107 9.16 -15.02 7.05
N ILE A 108 9.50 -15.14 5.77
CA ILE A 108 10.29 -14.14 5.05
C ILE A 108 9.38 -13.29 4.18
N GLY A 109 9.47 -11.99 4.36
CA GLY A 109 8.83 -11.03 3.49
C GLY A 109 9.82 -10.00 2.97
N TYR A 110 9.33 -8.99 2.28
CA TYR A 110 10.15 -7.89 1.79
C TYR A 110 9.33 -6.61 1.66
N MET A 111 10.06 -5.49 1.69
CA MET A 111 9.48 -4.17 1.46
C MET A 111 8.98 -4.04 0.04
N LEU A 112 7.84 -3.37 -0.09
CA LEU A 112 7.25 -2.98 -1.36
C LEU A 112 7.31 -1.46 -1.44
N TYR A 113 8.04 -0.95 -2.42
CA TYR A 113 8.31 0.46 -2.59
C TYR A 113 7.31 1.14 -3.54
N PRO A 114 7.21 2.47 -3.51
CA PRO A 114 6.33 3.20 -4.41
C PRO A 114 6.65 2.95 -5.87
N TYR A 115 5.63 2.66 -6.66
CA TYR A 115 5.75 2.58 -8.11
C TYR A 115 4.40 2.74 -8.80
N ALA A 116 4.45 3.15 -10.07
CA ALA A 116 3.31 3.15 -10.95
C ALA A 116 3.64 2.33 -12.19
N GLU A 117 2.63 1.79 -12.84
CA GLU A 117 2.80 1.21 -14.17
C GLU A 117 2.94 2.34 -15.20
N LYS A 118 3.89 2.16 -16.14
CA LYS A 118 4.03 3.09 -17.26
C LYS A 118 2.77 3.04 -18.12
N ASP A 119 2.33 4.20 -18.58
CA ASP A 119 1.09 4.39 -19.35
C ASP A 119 0.79 3.27 -20.35
N GLY A 120 -0.26 2.49 -20.05
CA GLY A 120 -0.76 1.46 -20.94
C GLY A 120 0.18 0.28 -21.19
N VAL A 121 1.33 0.22 -20.54
CA VAL A 121 2.28 -0.89 -20.69
C VAL A 121 2.31 -1.70 -19.42
N GLU A 122 1.64 -2.85 -19.44
CA GLU A 122 1.61 -3.79 -18.32
C GLU A 122 3.00 -4.33 -18.03
N GLY A 123 3.37 -4.36 -16.74
CA GLY A 123 4.64 -4.91 -16.29
C GLY A 123 5.81 -3.95 -16.33
N VAL A 124 5.67 -2.75 -16.90
CA VAL A 124 6.70 -1.71 -16.86
C VAL A 124 6.41 -0.79 -15.69
N GLN A 125 7.27 -0.82 -14.68
CA GLN A 125 7.12 -0.05 -13.45
C GLN A 125 8.02 1.17 -13.47
N VAL A 126 7.49 2.31 -13.02
CA VAL A 126 8.26 3.54 -12.80
C VAL A 126 8.06 3.99 -11.35
N PRO A 127 9.12 4.50 -10.70
CA PRO A 127 8.97 5.05 -9.35
C PRO A 127 8.01 6.24 -9.37
N ILE A 128 7.18 6.35 -8.32
CA ILE A 128 6.41 7.57 -8.09
C ILE A 128 7.12 8.42 -7.04
N ASP A 129 7.08 9.73 -7.26
CA ASP A 129 7.67 10.69 -6.34
C ASP A 129 6.68 10.99 -5.22
N ILE A 130 6.92 10.40 -4.06
CA ILE A 130 6.09 10.59 -2.88
C ILE A 130 6.97 10.71 -1.64
N GLU A 131 6.69 11.69 -0.80
CA GLU A 131 7.38 11.88 0.44
C GLU A 131 6.82 10.94 1.51
N ILE A 132 7.69 10.10 2.06
CA ILE A 132 7.36 9.15 3.12
C ILE A 132 8.25 9.43 4.32
N MET A 133 7.65 9.67 5.48
CA MET A 133 8.35 10.02 6.71
C MET A 133 8.03 9.02 7.81
N ASN A 134 8.93 8.94 8.80
CA ASN A 134 8.72 8.15 10.01
C ASN A 134 8.38 6.68 9.73
N LEU A 135 9.00 6.10 8.71
CA LEU A 135 8.75 4.73 8.31
C LEU A 135 9.31 3.76 9.35
N ARG A 136 8.43 2.88 9.85
CA ARG A 136 8.79 1.81 10.77
C ARG A 136 8.12 0.51 10.34
N ILE A 137 8.88 -0.58 10.46
CA ILE A 137 8.39 -1.93 10.17
C ILE A 137 8.69 -2.82 11.38
N TYR A 138 7.70 -3.53 11.79
CA TYR A 138 7.77 -4.42 12.95
C TYR A 138 7.65 -5.87 12.55
#